data_07f33f2cf90deea620da5b9514d7ada0
#
_entry.id   07f33f2cf90deea620da5b9514d7ada0
#
_cell.length_a   1.000
_cell.length_b   1.000
_cell.length_c   1.000
_cell.angle_alpha   90.00
_cell.angle_beta   90.00
_cell.angle_gamma   90.00
#
_symmetry.space_group_name_H-M   'P 1'
#
loop_
_entity.id
_entity.type
_entity.pdbx_description
1 polymer ?
#
loop_
_entity_poly.entity_id
_entity_poly.type
_entity_poly.pdbx_seq_one_letter_code
_entity_poly.pdbx_strand_id
1 'polypeptide(L)'
;MTKEYSPELQKLFLEMMLQDAQSYVRVQNIYNPENFDRSLREVAKFIKTHTDDHKAMPTVEQVRAVTGVECKHVPDLTEDHYSWFLAEFEGFTKRNELERAILKAADMLEKGEYDPVEKLIKDAVQISLTKDMGTDYFLDPRGRLLAIKSNNGQVSTGWPTLDKRLFGGMNRGELNIFAGGSGSGKSLFMQNISINWVTQGLNGVYLSLELSEGLCAMRMDSMVANVSTKEVFKDLDTVEMKVKMTGKKSGVLRIKYMPAQSNVNQIRSYLKELQIQTGHKLDFIMVDYLDLVMPVSAKVSPNDLFVKDKYVSEELRNLAKELNILMITASQLNRGAVEEIEFDHSHIAGGLSKINTADNVFGIFTSRAMRERGRYQLQLMKTRSSSGVGMKVDLEYDLETLRITDPGEEAQESGLRGVGATNILSQIKTGTTVNKDTGDIDSTKINATVDSSKLKNMLAGLKKVE
;
A
#
# COMPACT_ATOMS: atom_id res chain seq x y z
N MET A 1 -4.62 -38.27 13.88
CA MET A 1 -5.99 -38.67 14.29
C MET A 1 -6.91 -37.51 14.01
N THR A 2 -7.93 -37.66 13.18
CA THR A 2 -8.98 -36.68 12.96
C THR A 2 -9.79 -36.54 14.24
N LYS A 3 -9.85 -35.36 14.80
CA LYS A 3 -10.60 -35.09 16.04
C LYS A 3 -12.10 -35.23 15.75
N GLU A 4 -12.77 -36.13 16.43
CA GLU A 4 -14.23 -36.27 16.31
C GLU A 4 -14.93 -35.41 17.36
N TYR A 5 -15.93 -34.63 16.93
CA TYR A 5 -16.77 -33.84 17.80
C TYR A 5 -18.02 -34.65 18.20
N SER A 6 -17.88 -35.44 19.26
CA SER A 6 -18.97 -36.27 19.73
C SER A 6 -20.18 -35.45 20.17
N PRO A 7 -21.40 -36.05 20.22
CA PRO A 7 -22.59 -35.35 20.72
C PRO A 7 -22.41 -34.80 22.15
N GLU A 8 -21.63 -35.51 22.99
CA GLU A 8 -21.33 -35.05 24.35
C GLU A 8 -20.51 -33.78 24.35
N LEU A 9 -19.49 -33.67 23.46
CA LEU A 9 -18.68 -32.47 23.32
C LEU A 9 -19.48 -31.30 22.74
N GLN A 10 -20.35 -31.57 21.77
CA GLN A 10 -21.25 -30.57 21.23
C GLN A 10 -22.24 -30.07 22.28
N LYS A 11 -22.72 -30.97 23.13
CA LYS A 11 -23.59 -30.61 24.27
C LYS A 11 -22.88 -29.72 25.28
N LEU A 12 -21.61 -30.01 25.57
CA LEU A 12 -20.78 -29.17 26.44
C LEU A 12 -20.63 -27.73 25.87
N PHE A 13 -20.50 -27.57 24.54
CA PHE A 13 -20.49 -26.23 23.94
C PHE A 13 -21.79 -25.46 24.23
N LEU A 14 -22.95 -26.09 24.10
CA LEU A 14 -24.22 -25.46 24.40
C LEU A 14 -24.36 -25.13 25.88
N GLU A 15 -23.91 -26.03 26.76
CA GLU A 15 -23.93 -25.83 28.22
C GLU A 15 -23.05 -24.66 28.66
N MET A 16 -21.83 -24.52 28.04
CA MET A 16 -20.96 -23.37 28.29
C MET A 16 -21.59 -22.05 27.84
N MET A 17 -22.26 -22.03 26.68
CA MET A 17 -22.97 -20.83 26.19
C MET A 17 -24.16 -20.46 27.11
N LEU A 18 -24.89 -21.43 27.61
CA LEU A 18 -26.00 -21.21 28.54
C LEU A 18 -25.51 -20.66 29.88
N GLN A 19 -24.32 -21.08 30.32
CA GLN A 19 -23.72 -20.62 31.57
C GLN A 19 -23.22 -19.16 31.49
N ASP A 20 -22.65 -18.78 30.36
CA ASP A 20 -22.10 -17.45 30.15
C ASP A 20 -22.46 -16.89 28.78
N ALA A 21 -23.26 -15.82 28.79
CA ALA A 21 -23.71 -15.14 27.58
C ALA A 21 -22.54 -14.62 26.71
N GLN A 22 -21.40 -14.31 27.32
CA GLN A 22 -20.21 -13.85 26.55
C GLN A 22 -19.67 -14.95 25.65
N SER A 23 -19.75 -16.21 26.07
CA SER A 23 -19.37 -17.35 25.24
C SER A 23 -20.19 -17.42 23.96
N TYR A 24 -21.50 -17.18 24.02
CA TYR A 24 -22.37 -17.13 22.84
C TYR A 24 -22.07 -15.91 21.98
N VAL A 25 -21.94 -14.72 22.56
CA VAL A 25 -21.68 -13.48 21.84
C VAL A 25 -20.39 -13.58 21.02
N ARG A 26 -19.35 -14.22 21.57
CA ARG A 26 -18.06 -14.41 20.88
C ARG A 26 -18.13 -15.35 19.67
N VAL A 27 -19.08 -16.29 19.66
CA VAL A 27 -19.23 -17.28 18.58
C VAL A 27 -20.46 -17.06 17.70
N GLN A 28 -21.32 -16.10 18.00
CA GLN A 28 -22.62 -15.89 17.33
C GLN A 28 -22.50 -15.71 15.80
N ASN A 29 -21.40 -15.12 15.32
CA ASN A 29 -21.14 -14.90 13.90
C ASN A 29 -20.87 -16.19 13.10
N ILE A 30 -20.44 -17.24 13.80
CA ILE A 30 -20.19 -18.57 13.20
C ILE A 30 -21.16 -19.63 13.75
N TYR A 31 -22.09 -19.23 14.63
CA TYR A 31 -23.04 -20.14 15.24
C TYR A 31 -24.14 -20.53 14.26
N ASN A 32 -24.16 -21.83 13.91
CA ASN A 32 -25.15 -22.39 13.02
C ASN A 32 -25.80 -23.64 13.67
N PRO A 33 -27.06 -23.60 14.03
CA PRO A 33 -27.77 -24.76 14.64
C PRO A 33 -27.68 -26.05 13.82
N GLU A 34 -27.59 -25.95 12.50
CA GLU A 34 -27.48 -27.10 11.61
C GLU A 34 -26.14 -27.84 11.70
N ASN A 35 -25.14 -27.26 12.34
CA ASN A 35 -23.85 -27.90 12.58
C ASN A 35 -23.90 -28.95 13.69
N PHE A 36 -24.88 -28.84 14.57
CA PHE A 36 -25.01 -29.75 15.71
C PHE A 36 -25.65 -31.09 15.33
N ASP A 37 -25.35 -32.12 16.13
CA ASP A 37 -26.00 -33.41 16.01
C ASP A 37 -27.52 -33.28 16.06
N ARG A 38 -28.20 -34.21 15.39
CA ARG A 38 -29.69 -34.17 15.30
C ARG A 38 -30.38 -34.09 16.66
N SER A 39 -29.82 -34.73 17.67
CA SER A 39 -30.37 -34.72 19.04
C SER A 39 -30.23 -33.35 19.74
N LEU A 40 -29.31 -32.50 19.28
CA LEU A 40 -29.02 -31.19 19.88
C LEU A 40 -29.48 -30.00 19.03
N ARG A 41 -29.93 -30.22 17.79
CA ARG A 41 -30.32 -29.14 16.86
C ARG A 41 -31.46 -28.30 17.40
N GLU A 42 -32.44 -28.90 18.02
CA GLU A 42 -33.57 -28.17 18.59
C GLU A 42 -33.14 -27.26 19.75
N VAL A 43 -32.18 -27.72 20.57
CA VAL A 43 -31.57 -26.88 21.63
C VAL A 43 -30.83 -25.73 20.99
N ALA A 44 -29.99 -25.98 19.96
CA ALA A 44 -29.24 -24.97 19.29
C ALA A 44 -30.14 -23.93 18.58
N LYS A 45 -31.25 -24.37 17.96
CA LYS A 45 -32.25 -23.48 17.34
C LYS A 45 -32.93 -22.62 18.37
N PHE A 46 -33.36 -23.21 19.48
CA PHE A 46 -34.03 -22.50 20.56
C PHE A 46 -33.10 -21.40 21.15
N ILE A 47 -31.83 -21.73 21.43
CA ILE A 47 -30.85 -20.75 21.91
C ILE A 47 -30.77 -19.58 20.95
N LYS A 48 -30.63 -19.84 19.65
CA LYS A 48 -30.51 -18.79 18.63
C LYS A 48 -31.75 -17.93 18.59
N THR A 49 -32.93 -18.53 18.43
CA THR A 49 -34.21 -17.80 18.31
C THR A 49 -34.49 -16.99 19.57
N HIS A 50 -34.32 -17.58 20.74
CA HIS A 50 -34.53 -16.88 22.01
C HIS A 50 -33.59 -15.67 22.17
N THR A 51 -32.35 -15.85 21.82
CA THR A 51 -31.34 -14.76 21.90
C THR A 51 -31.60 -13.65 20.87
N ASP A 52 -32.06 -14.03 19.67
CA ASP A 52 -32.39 -13.05 18.62
C ASP A 52 -33.66 -12.24 19.02
N ASP A 53 -34.66 -12.86 19.66
CA ASP A 53 -35.90 -12.23 20.02
C ASP A 53 -35.81 -11.41 21.33
N HIS A 54 -35.12 -11.96 22.33
CA HIS A 54 -35.15 -11.39 23.71
C HIS A 54 -33.83 -10.68 24.08
N LYS A 55 -32.80 -10.77 23.25
CA LYS A 55 -31.44 -10.21 23.52
C LYS A 55 -30.80 -10.73 24.81
N ALA A 56 -31.24 -11.88 25.27
CA ALA A 56 -30.80 -12.56 26.48
C ALA A 56 -30.69 -14.08 26.23
N MET A 57 -29.78 -14.74 26.92
CA MET A 57 -29.66 -16.20 26.87
C MET A 57 -30.82 -16.86 27.61
N PRO A 58 -31.36 -17.97 27.07
CA PRO A 58 -32.35 -18.76 27.81
C PRO A 58 -31.68 -19.44 29.01
N THR A 59 -32.50 -19.71 30.06
CA THR A 59 -32.02 -20.51 31.20
C THR A 59 -32.06 -22.01 30.86
N VAL A 60 -31.31 -22.80 31.61
CA VAL A 60 -31.28 -24.27 31.45
C VAL A 60 -32.69 -24.88 31.61
N GLU A 61 -33.51 -24.32 32.53
CA GLU A 61 -34.89 -24.74 32.75
C GLU A 61 -35.77 -24.43 31.53
N GLN A 62 -35.59 -23.24 30.90
CA GLN A 62 -36.33 -22.89 29.70
C GLN A 62 -35.96 -23.83 28.54
N VAL A 63 -34.67 -24.13 28.37
CA VAL A 63 -34.20 -25.11 27.35
C VAL A 63 -34.86 -26.45 27.58
N ARG A 64 -34.84 -26.98 28.83
CA ARG A 64 -35.45 -28.25 29.17
C ARG A 64 -36.96 -28.24 28.91
N ALA A 65 -37.65 -27.17 29.30
CA ALA A 65 -39.10 -27.06 29.13
C ALA A 65 -39.56 -27.07 27.66
N VAL A 66 -38.74 -26.44 26.78
CA VAL A 66 -39.11 -26.30 25.36
C VAL A 66 -38.62 -27.48 24.52
N THR A 67 -37.39 -27.97 24.77
CA THR A 67 -36.73 -28.98 23.91
C THR A 67 -36.77 -30.38 24.50
N GLY A 68 -37.08 -30.54 25.79
CA GLY A 68 -37.01 -31.80 26.51
C GLY A 68 -35.58 -32.29 26.80
N VAL A 69 -34.57 -31.56 26.41
CA VAL A 69 -33.15 -31.94 26.59
C VAL A 69 -32.64 -31.37 27.91
N GLU A 70 -32.04 -32.23 28.74
CA GLU A 70 -31.41 -31.80 29.98
C GLU A 70 -29.99 -31.30 29.71
N CYS A 71 -29.74 -29.99 29.93
CA CYS A 71 -28.41 -29.40 29.95
C CYS A 71 -27.92 -29.28 31.40
N LYS A 72 -26.62 -29.45 31.60
CA LYS A 72 -26.01 -29.34 32.92
C LYS A 72 -25.50 -27.91 33.16
N HIS A 73 -25.48 -27.52 34.41
CA HIS A 73 -24.80 -26.30 34.83
C HIS A 73 -23.30 -26.56 34.88
N VAL A 74 -22.50 -25.74 34.21
CA VAL A 74 -21.05 -25.84 34.19
C VAL A 74 -20.50 -24.77 35.16
N PRO A 75 -20.09 -25.14 36.39
CA PRO A 75 -19.63 -24.18 37.38
C PRO A 75 -18.20 -23.71 37.03
N ASP A 76 -17.84 -22.50 37.51
CA ASP A 76 -16.46 -21.98 37.61
C ASP A 76 -15.65 -21.96 36.30
N LEU A 77 -16.22 -21.38 35.24
CA LEU A 77 -15.49 -21.17 33.98
C LEU A 77 -14.35 -20.17 34.16
N THR A 78 -13.13 -20.59 33.88
CA THR A 78 -11.92 -19.77 33.89
C THR A 78 -11.61 -19.25 32.47
N GLU A 79 -10.68 -18.26 32.35
CA GLU A 79 -10.24 -17.72 31.07
C GLU A 79 -9.63 -18.82 30.16
N ASP A 80 -8.97 -19.83 30.72
CA ASP A 80 -8.44 -20.97 29.97
C ASP A 80 -9.55 -21.82 29.38
N HIS A 81 -10.67 -22.03 30.12
CA HIS A 81 -11.83 -22.75 29.62
C HIS A 81 -12.50 -22.00 28.45
N TYR A 82 -12.55 -20.67 28.50
CA TYR A 82 -13.05 -19.87 27.38
C TYR A 82 -12.13 -19.93 26.16
N SER A 83 -10.83 -19.83 26.35
CA SER A 83 -9.86 -19.92 25.26
C SER A 83 -9.92 -21.28 24.56
N TRP A 84 -10.04 -22.34 25.33
CA TRP A 84 -10.25 -23.70 24.83
C TRP A 84 -11.57 -23.82 24.06
N PHE A 85 -12.67 -23.34 24.64
CA PHE A 85 -14.00 -23.35 24.01
C PHE A 85 -14.01 -22.65 22.66
N LEU A 86 -13.43 -21.46 22.57
CA LEU A 86 -13.39 -20.68 21.34
C LEU A 86 -12.62 -21.43 20.24
N ALA A 87 -11.44 -21.98 20.57
CA ALA A 87 -10.64 -22.74 19.63
C ALA A 87 -11.34 -24.02 19.12
N GLU A 88 -11.98 -24.75 20.04
CA GLU A 88 -12.69 -25.98 19.71
C GLU A 88 -13.97 -25.71 18.91
N PHE A 89 -14.74 -24.70 19.29
CA PHE A 89 -15.96 -24.34 18.59
C PHE A 89 -15.69 -23.82 17.17
N GLU A 90 -14.62 -23.06 16.98
CA GLU A 90 -14.16 -22.65 15.64
C GLU A 90 -13.82 -23.87 14.77
N GLY A 91 -13.05 -24.82 15.31
CA GLY A 91 -12.70 -26.06 14.62
C GLY A 91 -13.92 -26.91 14.26
N PHE A 92 -14.85 -27.05 15.21
CA PHE A 92 -16.13 -27.73 15.02
C PHE A 92 -16.95 -27.12 13.88
N THR A 93 -17.13 -25.81 13.92
CA THR A 93 -17.91 -25.08 12.90
C THR A 93 -17.25 -25.17 11.53
N LYS A 94 -15.94 -24.92 11.43
CA LYS A 94 -15.20 -25.04 10.17
C LYS A 94 -15.37 -26.42 9.52
N ARG A 95 -15.23 -27.47 10.31
CA ARG A 95 -15.36 -28.84 9.80
C ARG A 95 -16.76 -29.08 9.23
N ASN A 96 -17.82 -28.78 10.00
CA ASN A 96 -19.20 -29.07 9.59
C ASN A 96 -19.64 -28.19 8.40
N GLU A 97 -19.24 -26.91 8.37
CA GLU A 97 -19.56 -26.05 7.24
C GLU A 97 -18.80 -26.47 5.96
N LEU A 98 -17.54 -26.92 6.10
CA LEU A 98 -16.77 -27.44 4.96
C LEU A 98 -17.39 -28.75 4.44
N GLU A 99 -17.76 -29.68 5.32
CA GLU A 99 -18.46 -30.93 4.93
C GLU A 99 -19.76 -30.60 4.16
N ARG A 100 -20.55 -29.68 4.68
CA ARG A 100 -21.79 -29.24 4.04
C ARG A 100 -21.53 -28.55 2.69
N ALA A 101 -20.51 -27.72 2.62
CA ALA A 101 -20.13 -27.07 1.37
C ALA A 101 -19.67 -28.07 0.30
N ILE A 102 -18.90 -29.10 0.70
CA ILE A 102 -18.47 -30.17 -0.21
C ILE A 102 -19.65 -30.97 -0.74
N LEU A 103 -20.60 -31.35 0.12
CA LEU A 103 -21.81 -32.08 -0.27
C LEU A 103 -22.66 -31.26 -1.26
N LYS A 104 -22.88 -29.98 -0.95
CA LYS A 104 -23.61 -29.08 -1.86
C LYS A 104 -22.86 -28.85 -3.18
N ALA A 105 -21.53 -28.75 -3.10
CA ALA A 105 -20.69 -28.58 -4.28
C ALA A 105 -20.79 -29.82 -5.20
N ALA A 106 -20.86 -31.04 -4.66
CA ALA A 106 -21.06 -32.26 -5.44
C ALA A 106 -22.38 -32.22 -6.22
N ASP A 107 -23.48 -31.83 -5.55
CA ASP A 107 -24.80 -31.67 -6.19
C ASP A 107 -24.81 -30.61 -7.30
N MET A 108 -24.06 -29.50 -7.12
CA MET A 108 -23.93 -28.44 -8.11
C MET A 108 -23.09 -28.88 -9.32
N LEU A 109 -22.00 -29.60 -9.08
CA LEU A 109 -21.15 -30.16 -10.13
C LEU A 109 -21.91 -31.13 -11.02
N GLU A 110 -22.79 -31.98 -10.46
CA GLU A 110 -23.66 -32.87 -11.23
C GLU A 110 -24.64 -32.09 -12.13
N LYS A 111 -25.01 -30.88 -11.75
CA LYS A 111 -25.87 -29.95 -12.51
C LYS A 111 -25.10 -29.09 -13.52
N GLY A 112 -23.77 -29.13 -13.53
CA GLY A 112 -22.90 -28.32 -14.39
C GLY A 112 -22.73 -26.87 -13.96
N GLU A 113 -23.00 -26.54 -12.68
CA GLU A 113 -22.90 -25.21 -12.12
C GLU A 113 -21.52 -25.02 -11.45
N TYR A 114 -20.51 -24.52 -12.18
CA TYR A 114 -19.13 -24.45 -11.67
C TYR A 114 -18.83 -23.17 -10.87
N ASP A 115 -19.30 -22.01 -11.31
CA ASP A 115 -19.00 -20.71 -10.69
C ASP A 115 -19.45 -20.59 -9.22
N PRO A 116 -20.66 -21.09 -8.83
CA PRO A 116 -21.10 -21.03 -7.43
C PRO A 116 -20.29 -21.93 -6.51
N VAL A 117 -19.67 -23.00 -7.02
CA VAL A 117 -18.91 -23.97 -6.22
C VAL A 117 -17.66 -23.33 -5.62
N GLU A 118 -16.90 -22.55 -6.41
CA GLU A 118 -15.71 -21.86 -5.89
C GLU A 118 -16.07 -20.94 -4.71
N LYS A 119 -17.13 -20.17 -4.87
CA LYS A 119 -17.61 -19.26 -3.82
C LYS A 119 -18.03 -20.02 -2.56
N LEU A 120 -18.80 -21.10 -2.72
CA LEU A 120 -19.32 -21.92 -1.61
C LEU A 120 -18.17 -22.52 -0.77
N ILE A 121 -17.18 -23.10 -1.43
CA ILE A 121 -15.99 -23.67 -0.74
C ILE A 121 -15.17 -22.58 -0.08
N LYS A 122 -14.96 -21.45 -0.76
CA LYS A 122 -14.21 -20.31 -0.22
C LYS A 122 -14.86 -19.74 1.04
N ASP A 123 -16.17 -19.55 1.01
CA ASP A 123 -16.92 -19.03 2.15
C ASP A 123 -16.81 -20.00 3.36
N ALA A 124 -16.91 -21.32 3.14
CA ALA A 124 -16.77 -22.33 4.19
C ALA A 124 -15.34 -22.37 4.80
N VAL A 125 -14.29 -22.18 3.98
CA VAL A 125 -12.90 -22.15 4.47
C VAL A 125 -12.59 -20.86 5.24
N GLN A 126 -13.24 -19.75 4.90
CA GLN A 126 -13.02 -18.44 5.52
C GLN A 126 -13.72 -18.26 6.87
N ILE A 127 -14.54 -19.23 7.30
CA ILE A 127 -15.18 -19.18 8.63
C ILE A 127 -14.10 -19.11 9.70
N SER A 128 -14.10 -18.04 10.47
CA SER A 128 -13.21 -17.88 11.62
C SER A 128 -13.86 -16.96 12.65
N LEU A 129 -13.49 -17.17 13.91
CA LEU A 129 -13.82 -16.20 14.95
C LEU A 129 -13.06 -14.91 14.70
N THR A 130 -13.75 -13.80 14.80
CA THR A 130 -13.11 -12.50 14.82
C THR A 130 -12.37 -12.38 16.16
N LYS A 131 -11.07 -12.72 16.16
CA LYS A 131 -10.23 -12.62 17.36
C LYS A 131 -9.90 -11.17 17.73
N ASP A 132 -10.00 -10.29 16.75
CA ASP A 132 -9.74 -8.87 16.92
C ASP A 132 -11.05 -8.14 17.31
N MET A 133 -11.18 -7.89 18.60
CA MET A 133 -12.28 -7.09 19.17
C MET A 133 -12.03 -5.58 19.02
N GLY A 134 -11.00 -5.20 18.26
CA GLY A 134 -10.53 -3.82 18.20
C GLY A 134 -9.61 -3.45 19.36
N THR A 135 -9.28 -2.18 19.46
CA THR A 135 -8.38 -1.66 20.49
C THR A 135 -9.18 -1.08 21.66
N ASP A 136 -8.96 -1.58 22.86
CA ASP A 136 -9.45 -0.89 24.07
C ASP A 136 -8.68 0.42 24.22
N TYR A 137 -9.41 1.51 24.12
CA TYR A 137 -8.81 2.85 24.05
C TYR A 137 -8.02 3.21 25.32
N PHE A 138 -8.49 2.76 26.49
CA PHE A 138 -7.92 3.13 27.77
C PHE A 138 -6.94 2.10 28.35
N LEU A 139 -6.92 0.86 27.84
CA LEU A 139 -6.16 -0.24 28.43
C LEU A 139 -4.65 -0.03 28.33
N ASP A 140 -4.12 0.27 27.13
CA ASP A 140 -2.67 0.48 26.91
C ASP A 140 -2.40 1.64 25.95
N PRO A 141 -2.51 2.91 26.42
CA PRO A 141 -2.21 4.08 25.60
C PRO A 141 -0.74 4.14 25.15
N ARG A 142 0.19 3.70 26.00
CA ARG A 142 1.63 3.75 25.70
C ARG A 142 2.01 2.75 24.61
N GLY A 143 1.59 1.50 24.74
CA GLY A 143 1.86 0.47 23.73
C GLY A 143 1.25 0.84 22.38
N ARG A 144 0.03 1.36 22.36
CA ARG A 144 -0.63 1.86 21.14
C ARG A 144 0.16 3.00 20.47
N LEU A 145 0.64 3.99 21.24
CA LEU A 145 1.42 5.09 20.69
C LEU A 145 2.78 4.64 20.20
N LEU A 146 3.43 3.71 20.89
CA LEU A 146 4.70 3.11 20.45
C LEU A 146 4.50 2.31 19.14
N ALA A 147 3.42 1.55 19.03
CA ALA A 147 3.07 0.82 17.81
C ALA A 147 2.86 1.76 16.62
N ILE A 148 2.13 2.88 16.81
CA ILE A 148 1.97 3.91 15.77
C ILE A 148 3.33 4.51 15.40
N LYS A 149 4.15 4.84 16.38
CA LYS A 149 5.48 5.44 16.14
C LYS A 149 6.41 4.49 15.38
N SER A 150 6.39 3.21 15.69
CA SER A 150 7.23 2.20 15.01
C SER A 150 6.73 1.88 13.60
N ASN A 151 5.43 2.04 13.34
CA ASN A 151 4.80 1.71 12.06
C ASN A 151 4.74 2.90 11.09
N ASN A 152 4.89 4.13 11.58
CA ASN A 152 4.81 5.33 10.74
C ASN A 152 6.17 5.61 10.07
N GLY A 153 6.17 5.85 8.75
CA GLY A 153 7.38 6.12 7.98
C GLY A 153 8.34 4.93 7.91
N GLN A 154 7.81 3.72 7.75
CA GLN A 154 8.59 2.48 7.83
C GLN A 154 9.65 2.33 6.73
N VAL A 155 9.39 2.85 5.53
CA VAL A 155 10.25 2.63 4.36
C VAL A 155 10.56 3.95 3.67
N SER A 156 11.86 4.28 3.65
CA SER A 156 12.36 5.46 2.94
C SER A 156 12.05 5.37 1.44
N THR A 157 11.61 6.48 0.84
CA THR A 157 11.42 6.60 -0.61
C THR A 157 12.75 6.65 -1.37
N GLY A 158 13.85 6.87 -0.66
CA GLY A 158 15.16 7.18 -1.23
C GLY A 158 15.33 8.66 -1.58
N TRP A 159 14.38 9.50 -1.21
CA TRP A 159 14.42 10.96 -1.31
C TRP A 159 14.28 11.56 0.10
N PRO A 160 15.38 11.92 0.76
CA PRO A 160 15.37 12.36 2.16
C PRO A 160 14.45 13.53 2.45
N THR A 161 14.32 14.48 1.52
CA THR A 161 13.41 15.62 1.68
C THR A 161 11.95 15.18 1.67
N LEU A 162 11.57 14.23 0.81
CA LEU A 162 10.23 13.66 0.80
C LEU A 162 9.97 12.84 2.08
N ASP A 163 10.95 12.02 2.48
CA ASP A 163 10.84 11.17 3.67
C ASP A 163 10.63 12.02 4.93
N LYS A 164 11.31 13.15 5.05
CA LYS A 164 11.10 14.08 6.17
C LYS A 164 9.66 14.60 6.23
N ARG A 165 9.02 14.84 5.07
CA ARG A 165 7.62 15.28 4.98
C ARG A 165 6.63 14.14 5.30
N LEU A 166 7.06 12.89 5.17
CA LEU A 166 6.30 11.67 5.45
C LEU A 166 6.67 11.03 6.82
N PHE A 167 7.38 11.77 7.70
CA PHE A 167 7.83 11.27 9.00
C PHE A 167 8.73 10.03 8.93
N GLY A 168 9.53 9.91 7.87
CA GLY A 168 10.51 8.85 7.65
C GLY A 168 10.31 8.02 6.39
N GLY A 169 9.18 8.17 5.70
CA GLY A 169 8.90 7.45 4.46
C GLY A 169 7.48 6.96 4.33
N MET A 170 7.26 5.94 3.52
CA MET A 170 5.93 5.37 3.25
C MET A 170 5.64 4.17 4.16
N ASN A 171 4.36 3.94 4.45
CA ASN A 171 3.90 2.85 5.30
C ASN A 171 3.42 1.67 4.47
N ARG A 172 3.63 0.44 5.00
CA ARG A 172 3.01 -0.76 4.44
C ARG A 172 1.50 -0.75 4.67
N GLY A 173 0.76 -1.37 3.74
CA GLY A 173 -0.70 -1.42 3.79
C GLY A 173 -1.39 -0.12 3.36
N GLU A 174 -0.63 0.89 2.91
CA GLU A 174 -1.17 2.14 2.37
C GLU A 174 -1.18 2.15 0.84
N LEU A 175 -2.18 2.82 0.28
CA LEU A 175 -2.26 3.13 -1.15
C LEU A 175 -1.71 4.53 -1.40
N ASN A 176 -0.63 4.61 -2.19
CA ASN A 176 0.03 5.84 -2.59
C ASN A 176 -0.24 6.10 -4.07
N ILE A 177 -0.72 7.30 -4.42
CA ILE A 177 -1.05 7.67 -5.80
C ILE A 177 -0.17 8.84 -6.25
N PHE A 178 0.54 8.66 -7.37
CA PHE A 178 1.20 9.72 -8.10
C PHE A 178 0.28 10.25 -9.20
N ALA A 179 -0.16 11.49 -9.07
CA ALA A 179 -1.05 12.15 -10.00
C ALA A 179 -0.28 13.14 -10.88
N GLY A 180 -0.52 13.12 -12.19
CA GLY A 180 0.15 14.02 -13.11
C GLY A 180 -0.44 14.00 -14.50
N GLY A 181 -0.21 15.06 -15.28
CA GLY A 181 -0.64 15.15 -16.67
C GLY A 181 -0.03 14.06 -17.57
N SER A 182 -0.54 13.93 -18.79
CA SER A 182 0.10 13.05 -19.77
C SER A 182 1.54 13.53 -20.02
N GLY A 183 2.50 12.59 -19.99
CA GLY A 183 3.92 12.91 -20.17
C GLY A 183 4.58 13.62 -18.97
N SER A 184 3.92 13.76 -17.82
CA SER A 184 4.53 14.35 -16.61
C SER A 184 5.59 13.49 -15.95
N GLY A 185 5.76 12.24 -16.39
CA GLY A 185 6.77 11.33 -15.84
C GLY A 185 6.26 10.41 -14.73
N LYS A 186 4.95 10.19 -14.59
CA LYS A 186 4.37 9.28 -13.58
C LYS A 186 5.09 7.93 -13.51
N SER A 187 5.20 7.24 -14.65
CA SER A 187 5.91 5.96 -14.75
C SER A 187 7.39 6.08 -14.36
N LEU A 188 8.05 7.20 -14.71
CA LEU A 188 9.45 7.44 -14.33
C LEU A 188 9.61 7.58 -12.82
N PHE A 189 8.69 8.29 -12.14
CA PHE A 189 8.68 8.37 -10.69
C PHE A 189 8.54 7.00 -10.05
N MET A 190 7.60 6.18 -10.52
CA MET A 190 7.37 4.82 -10.03
C MET A 190 8.58 3.92 -10.27
N GLN A 191 9.22 4.01 -11.46
CA GLN A 191 10.43 3.26 -11.78
C GLN A 191 11.60 3.68 -10.89
N ASN A 192 11.80 4.99 -10.64
CA ASN A 192 12.84 5.49 -9.75
C ASN A 192 12.65 4.99 -8.30
N ILE A 193 11.42 5.05 -7.77
CA ILE A 193 11.14 4.49 -6.43
C ILE A 193 11.38 2.98 -6.40
N SER A 194 11.00 2.25 -7.46
CA SER A 194 11.29 0.82 -7.56
C SER A 194 12.79 0.52 -7.45
N ILE A 195 13.62 1.29 -8.18
CA ILE A 195 15.08 1.16 -8.08
C ILE A 195 15.59 1.56 -6.70
N ASN A 196 15.09 2.64 -6.10
CA ASN A 196 15.46 3.03 -4.74
C ASN A 196 15.15 1.92 -3.74
N TRP A 197 13.96 1.31 -3.81
CA TRP A 197 13.55 0.26 -2.87
C TRP A 197 14.29 -1.05 -3.08
N VAL A 198 14.48 -1.47 -4.33
CA VAL A 198 15.19 -2.73 -4.58
C VAL A 198 16.66 -2.62 -4.18
N THR A 199 17.30 -1.45 -4.36
CA THR A 199 18.67 -1.22 -3.90
C THR A 199 18.81 -1.13 -2.38
N GLN A 200 17.71 -0.87 -1.65
CA GLN A 200 17.62 -0.98 -0.20
C GLN A 200 17.38 -2.44 0.26
N GLY A 201 17.28 -3.39 -0.64
CA GLY A 201 17.08 -4.81 -0.33
C GLY A 201 15.63 -5.28 -0.31
N LEU A 202 14.66 -4.44 -0.72
CA LEU A 202 13.25 -4.83 -0.76
C LEU A 202 12.95 -5.65 -2.03
N ASN A 203 12.03 -6.61 -1.90
CA ASN A 203 11.54 -7.41 -3.02
C ASN A 203 10.23 -6.82 -3.56
N GLY A 204 10.15 -6.65 -4.87
CA GLY A 204 8.97 -6.05 -5.45
C GLY A 204 8.61 -6.46 -6.86
N VAL A 205 7.45 -5.96 -7.28
CA VAL A 205 6.90 -6.16 -8.61
C VAL A 205 6.51 -4.81 -9.21
N TYR A 206 6.91 -4.59 -10.45
CA TYR A 206 6.44 -3.50 -11.29
C TYR A 206 5.46 -4.07 -12.33
N LEU A 207 4.17 -3.80 -12.14
CA LEU A 207 3.13 -4.18 -13.11
C LEU A 207 2.88 -3.01 -14.05
N SER A 208 3.15 -3.22 -15.34
CA SER A 208 2.83 -2.26 -16.39
C SER A 208 1.58 -2.70 -17.14
N LEU A 209 0.60 -1.81 -17.24
CA LEU A 209 -0.59 -2.02 -18.07
C LEU A 209 -0.52 -1.20 -19.38
N GLU A 210 0.54 -0.41 -19.55
CA GLU A 210 0.71 0.47 -20.72
C GLU A 210 1.97 0.12 -21.54
N LEU A 211 3.11 -0.04 -20.87
CA LEU A 211 4.41 -0.24 -21.52
C LEU A 211 4.84 -1.70 -21.47
N SER A 212 5.54 -2.14 -22.52
CA SER A 212 6.14 -3.48 -22.53
C SER A 212 7.21 -3.66 -21.42
N GLU A 213 7.40 -4.90 -20.99
CA GLU A 213 8.42 -5.27 -19.98
C GLU A 213 9.82 -4.80 -20.40
N GLY A 214 10.18 -4.99 -21.67
CA GLY A 214 11.48 -4.58 -22.22
C GLY A 214 11.68 -3.07 -22.17
N LEU A 215 10.67 -2.26 -22.46
CA LEU A 215 10.79 -0.80 -22.39
C LEU A 215 10.92 -0.30 -20.96
N CYS A 216 10.19 -0.91 -20.02
CA CYS A 216 10.35 -0.61 -18.60
C CYS A 216 11.73 -1.00 -18.11
N ALA A 217 12.23 -2.19 -18.48
CA ALA A 217 13.55 -2.68 -18.12
C ALA A 217 14.65 -1.77 -18.68
N MET A 218 14.61 -1.42 -19.96
CA MET A 218 15.60 -0.54 -20.60
C MET A 218 15.72 0.82 -19.90
N ARG A 219 14.62 1.41 -19.47
CA ARG A 219 14.63 2.66 -18.68
C ARG A 219 15.28 2.46 -17.31
N MET A 220 14.97 1.36 -16.63
CA MET A 220 15.58 1.02 -15.34
C MET A 220 17.08 0.69 -15.50
N ASP A 221 17.46 0.02 -16.58
CA ASP A 221 18.87 -0.24 -16.91
C ASP A 221 19.66 1.06 -17.09
N SER A 222 19.09 2.05 -17.79
CA SER A 222 19.65 3.39 -17.92
C SER A 222 19.87 4.06 -16.57
N MET A 223 18.88 3.98 -15.67
CA MET A 223 18.95 4.53 -14.32
C MET A 223 20.05 3.86 -13.47
N VAL A 224 20.12 2.52 -13.52
CA VAL A 224 21.06 1.71 -12.71
C VAL A 224 22.48 1.81 -13.25
N ALA A 225 22.64 1.72 -14.58
CA ALA A 225 23.94 1.78 -15.22
C ALA A 225 24.51 3.20 -15.29
N ASN A 226 23.67 4.22 -15.06
CA ASN A 226 24.01 5.63 -15.27
C ASN A 226 24.57 5.86 -16.69
N VAL A 227 23.80 5.40 -17.69
CA VAL A 227 24.10 5.49 -19.12
C VAL A 227 22.88 6.07 -19.82
N SER A 228 23.10 6.96 -20.78
CA SER A 228 22.00 7.56 -21.54
C SER A 228 21.17 6.50 -22.24
N THR A 229 19.83 6.68 -22.25
CA THR A 229 18.91 5.77 -22.97
C THR A 229 19.26 5.58 -24.45
N LYS A 230 19.96 6.55 -25.07
CA LYS A 230 20.45 6.47 -26.44
C LYS A 230 21.68 5.58 -26.59
N GLU A 231 22.41 5.38 -25.50
CA GLU A 231 23.68 4.66 -25.47
C GLU A 231 23.59 3.27 -24.86
N VAL A 232 22.49 2.94 -24.18
CA VAL A 232 22.26 1.62 -23.57
C VAL A 232 22.56 0.47 -24.56
N PHE A 233 22.18 0.63 -25.82
CA PHE A 233 22.39 -0.39 -26.84
C PHE A 233 23.78 -0.35 -27.51
N LYS A 234 24.60 0.67 -27.23
CA LYS A 234 25.96 0.80 -27.82
C LYS A 234 27.01 0.06 -27.01
N ASP A 235 26.79 -0.06 -25.68
CA ASP A 235 27.71 -0.72 -24.75
C ASP A 235 26.95 -1.66 -23.82
N LEU A 236 26.49 -2.76 -24.39
CA LEU A 236 25.70 -3.77 -23.68
C LEU A 236 26.48 -4.42 -22.54
N ASP A 237 27.79 -4.62 -22.71
CA ASP A 237 28.63 -5.30 -21.71
C ASP A 237 28.77 -4.46 -20.44
N THR A 238 28.95 -3.16 -20.57
CA THR A 238 29.01 -2.24 -19.43
C THR A 238 27.67 -2.15 -18.72
N VAL A 239 26.57 -2.05 -19.46
CA VAL A 239 25.21 -2.02 -18.87
C VAL A 239 24.93 -3.32 -18.13
N GLU A 240 25.15 -4.48 -18.76
CA GLU A 240 24.95 -5.79 -18.15
C GLU A 240 25.79 -5.95 -16.87
N MET A 241 27.07 -5.59 -16.91
CA MET A 241 27.95 -5.66 -15.76
C MET A 241 27.42 -4.83 -14.59
N LYS A 242 27.06 -3.56 -14.82
CA LYS A 242 26.57 -2.66 -13.77
C LYS A 242 25.24 -3.12 -13.18
N VAL A 243 24.30 -3.56 -14.02
CA VAL A 243 22.98 -4.10 -13.56
C VAL A 243 23.18 -5.36 -12.75
N LYS A 244 24.02 -6.31 -13.21
CA LYS A 244 24.34 -7.54 -12.46
C LYS A 244 25.06 -7.25 -11.14
N MET A 245 25.97 -6.31 -11.11
CA MET A 245 26.67 -5.91 -9.88
C MET A 245 25.70 -5.29 -8.86
N THR A 246 24.79 -4.44 -9.30
CA THR A 246 23.74 -3.87 -8.46
C THR A 246 22.81 -4.98 -7.95
N GLY A 247 22.38 -5.87 -8.83
CA GLY A 247 21.47 -6.97 -8.47
C GLY A 247 22.02 -7.93 -7.42
N LYS A 248 23.36 -8.12 -7.32
CA LYS A 248 23.98 -8.96 -6.28
C LYS A 248 23.78 -8.43 -4.85
N LYS A 249 23.56 -7.15 -4.69
CA LYS A 249 23.41 -6.45 -3.39
C LYS A 249 22.01 -5.95 -3.14
N SER A 250 21.10 -6.19 -4.07
CA SER A 250 19.75 -5.66 -4.09
C SER A 250 18.73 -6.76 -3.78
N GLY A 251 17.50 -6.35 -3.46
CA GLY A 251 16.35 -7.25 -3.48
C GLY A 251 15.97 -7.65 -4.90
N VAL A 252 14.91 -8.42 -5.02
CA VAL A 252 14.40 -8.91 -6.31
C VAL A 252 13.36 -7.95 -6.87
N LEU A 253 13.52 -7.54 -8.14
CA LEU A 253 12.51 -6.79 -8.88
C LEU A 253 11.99 -7.62 -10.06
N ARG A 254 10.68 -7.82 -10.12
CA ARG A 254 10.03 -8.43 -11.27
C ARG A 254 9.26 -7.36 -12.03
N ILE A 255 9.45 -7.29 -13.34
CA ILE A 255 8.69 -6.44 -14.26
C ILE A 255 7.73 -7.34 -15.00
N LYS A 256 6.43 -7.01 -14.97
CA LYS A 256 5.39 -7.80 -15.62
C LYS A 256 4.43 -6.91 -16.38
N TYR A 257 4.23 -7.21 -17.65
CA TYR A 257 3.14 -6.63 -18.43
C TYR A 257 1.83 -7.38 -18.16
N MET A 258 0.78 -6.63 -17.86
CA MET A 258 -0.58 -7.15 -17.79
C MET A 258 -1.45 -6.38 -18.80
N PRO A 259 -2.38 -7.05 -19.49
CA PRO A 259 -3.29 -6.36 -20.40
C PRO A 259 -4.07 -5.27 -19.69
N ALA A 260 -4.33 -4.16 -20.40
CA ALA A 260 -5.30 -3.18 -19.94
C ALA A 260 -6.64 -3.88 -19.66
N GLN A 261 -7.39 -3.39 -18.67
CA GLN A 261 -8.63 -4.00 -18.16
C GLN A 261 -8.43 -5.25 -17.29
N SER A 262 -7.19 -5.62 -16.95
CA SER A 262 -6.94 -6.59 -15.88
C SER A 262 -7.56 -6.09 -14.57
N ASN A 263 -8.12 -7.01 -13.78
CA ASN A 263 -8.75 -6.68 -12.50
C ASN A 263 -7.85 -7.03 -11.30
N VAL A 264 -8.22 -6.52 -10.12
CA VAL A 264 -7.41 -6.70 -8.90
C VAL A 264 -7.31 -8.17 -8.47
N ASN A 265 -8.28 -9.05 -8.81
CA ASN A 265 -8.17 -10.48 -8.52
C ASN A 265 -7.10 -11.15 -9.39
N GLN A 266 -6.96 -10.76 -10.65
CA GLN A 266 -5.88 -11.26 -11.52
C GLN A 266 -4.50 -10.81 -10.99
N ILE A 267 -4.40 -9.55 -10.55
CA ILE A 267 -3.20 -9.04 -9.88
C ILE A 267 -2.90 -9.88 -8.62
N ARG A 268 -3.88 -10.08 -7.75
CA ARG A 268 -3.75 -10.90 -6.52
C ARG A 268 -3.28 -12.32 -6.82
N SER A 269 -3.88 -12.98 -7.80
CA SER A 269 -3.53 -14.35 -8.20
C SER A 269 -2.09 -14.42 -8.69
N TYR A 270 -1.68 -13.51 -9.55
CA TYR A 270 -0.30 -13.42 -10.03
C TYR A 270 0.71 -13.22 -8.88
N LEU A 271 0.42 -12.32 -7.93
CA LEU A 271 1.31 -12.06 -6.81
C LEU A 271 1.45 -13.28 -5.89
N LYS A 272 0.35 -14.00 -5.63
CA LYS A 272 0.37 -15.24 -4.83
C LYS A 272 1.18 -16.32 -5.52
N GLU A 273 0.96 -16.51 -6.80
CA GLU A 273 1.72 -17.48 -7.62
C GLU A 273 3.21 -17.14 -7.63
N LEU A 274 3.57 -15.87 -7.84
CA LEU A 274 4.96 -15.42 -7.84
C LEU A 274 5.66 -15.71 -6.51
N GLN A 275 5.00 -15.43 -5.37
CA GLN A 275 5.56 -15.71 -4.05
C GLN A 275 5.77 -17.23 -3.83
N ILE A 276 4.84 -18.06 -4.30
CA ILE A 276 4.96 -19.53 -4.21
C ILE A 276 6.12 -20.01 -5.07
N GLN A 277 6.23 -19.55 -6.31
CA GLN A 277 7.28 -19.97 -7.25
C GLN A 277 8.68 -19.53 -6.83
N THR A 278 8.80 -18.32 -6.29
CA THR A 278 10.11 -17.73 -5.96
C THR A 278 10.54 -17.95 -4.51
N GLY A 279 9.61 -18.28 -3.62
CA GLY A 279 9.83 -18.32 -2.18
C GLY A 279 10.12 -16.96 -1.53
N HIS A 280 10.06 -15.86 -2.28
CA HIS A 280 10.33 -14.53 -1.78
C HIS A 280 9.03 -13.84 -1.34
N LYS A 281 9.04 -13.29 -0.12
CA LYS A 281 7.98 -12.39 0.33
C LYS A 281 8.11 -11.06 -0.40
N LEU A 282 6.99 -10.55 -0.92
CA LEU A 282 6.94 -9.24 -1.56
C LEU A 282 6.84 -8.13 -0.52
N ASP A 283 7.58 -7.06 -0.72
CA ASP A 283 7.59 -5.84 0.08
C ASP A 283 6.83 -4.71 -0.57
N PHE A 284 6.86 -4.63 -1.91
CA PHE A 284 6.18 -3.58 -2.65
C PHE A 284 5.61 -4.04 -3.98
N ILE A 285 4.62 -3.30 -4.45
CA ILE A 285 4.04 -3.42 -5.78
C ILE A 285 3.81 -2.04 -6.39
N MET A 286 4.18 -1.91 -7.66
CA MET A 286 3.82 -0.78 -8.52
C MET A 286 2.77 -1.22 -9.52
N VAL A 287 1.70 -0.43 -9.67
CA VAL A 287 0.64 -0.66 -10.68
C VAL A 287 0.59 0.53 -11.62
N ASP A 288 1.16 0.41 -12.81
CA ASP A 288 1.29 1.49 -13.79
C ASP A 288 0.29 1.29 -14.95
N TYR A 289 -0.92 1.87 -14.91
CA TYR A 289 -1.48 2.75 -13.89
C TYR A 289 -2.97 2.45 -13.61
N LEU A 290 -3.50 2.99 -12.52
CA LEU A 290 -4.83 2.69 -11.96
C LEU A 290 -5.98 2.79 -12.97
N ASP A 291 -5.95 3.82 -13.81
CA ASP A 291 -7.05 4.11 -14.75
C ASP A 291 -7.26 3.01 -15.82
N LEU A 292 -6.27 2.13 -16.00
CA LEU A 292 -6.34 0.97 -16.90
C LEU A 292 -6.82 -0.31 -16.21
N VAL A 293 -6.91 -0.31 -14.87
CA VAL A 293 -7.41 -1.45 -14.10
C VAL A 293 -8.92 -1.45 -14.07
N MET A 294 -9.54 -2.64 -14.09
CA MET A 294 -10.98 -2.81 -13.93
C MET A 294 -11.34 -3.33 -12.54
N PRO A 295 -12.49 -2.92 -11.98
CA PRO A 295 -12.97 -3.47 -10.72
C PRO A 295 -13.38 -4.93 -10.87
N VAL A 296 -13.32 -5.68 -9.79
CA VAL A 296 -13.80 -7.07 -9.73
C VAL A 296 -15.33 -7.14 -9.86
N SER A 297 -16.03 -6.11 -9.39
CA SER A 297 -17.48 -6.05 -9.43
C SER A 297 -17.99 -5.84 -10.85
N ALA A 298 -18.67 -6.83 -11.42
CA ALA A 298 -19.30 -6.76 -12.74
C ALA A 298 -20.47 -5.76 -12.84
N LYS A 299 -20.89 -5.16 -11.71
CA LYS A 299 -22.02 -4.21 -11.67
C LYS A 299 -21.64 -2.77 -12.04
N VAL A 300 -20.36 -2.49 -12.28
CA VAL A 300 -19.90 -1.15 -12.64
C VAL A 300 -19.86 -1.02 -14.15
N SER A 301 -20.60 -0.05 -14.68
CA SER A 301 -20.55 0.27 -16.12
C SER A 301 -19.14 0.77 -16.48
N PRO A 302 -18.52 0.26 -17.55
CA PRO A 302 -17.23 0.77 -18.03
C PRO A 302 -17.24 2.25 -18.41
N ASN A 303 -18.41 2.81 -18.65
CA ASN A 303 -18.61 4.21 -19.02
C ASN A 303 -18.67 5.14 -17.79
N ASP A 304 -18.90 4.59 -16.59
CA ASP A 304 -18.88 5.37 -15.35
C ASP A 304 -17.48 5.34 -14.71
N LEU A 305 -16.60 6.13 -15.29
CA LEU A 305 -15.19 6.22 -14.86
C LEU A 305 -15.04 6.60 -13.39
N PHE A 306 -15.95 7.41 -12.85
CA PHE A 306 -15.89 7.84 -11.45
C PHE A 306 -16.13 6.67 -10.50
N VAL A 307 -17.16 5.89 -10.76
CA VAL A 307 -17.51 4.71 -9.94
C VAL A 307 -16.47 3.61 -10.13
N LYS A 308 -16.03 3.37 -11.37
CA LYS A 308 -14.96 2.42 -11.70
C LYS A 308 -13.71 2.70 -10.88
N ASP A 309 -13.21 3.93 -10.93
CA ASP A 309 -11.96 4.32 -10.29
C ASP A 309 -12.04 4.29 -8.76
N LYS A 310 -13.23 4.56 -8.19
CA LYS A 310 -13.50 4.40 -6.77
C LYS A 310 -13.31 2.94 -6.35
N TYR A 311 -13.99 2.01 -7.01
CA TYR A 311 -13.90 0.59 -6.66
C TYR A 311 -12.48 0.03 -6.86
N VAL A 312 -11.81 0.36 -7.96
CA VAL A 312 -10.43 -0.05 -8.21
C VAL A 312 -9.50 0.46 -7.10
N SER A 313 -9.64 1.73 -6.70
CA SER A 313 -8.83 2.29 -5.61
C SER A 313 -9.07 1.59 -4.27
N GLU A 314 -10.35 1.29 -3.95
CA GLU A 314 -10.72 0.55 -2.74
C GLU A 314 -10.16 -0.89 -2.75
N GLU A 315 -10.26 -1.57 -3.89
CA GLU A 315 -9.75 -2.93 -4.07
C GLU A 315 -8.21 -2.99 -3.99
N LEU A 316 -7.49 -2.04 -4.62
CA LEU A 316 -6.03 -1.94 -4.52
C LEU A 316 -5.60 -1.64 -3.08
N ARG A 317 -6.28 -0.72 -2.40
CA ARG A 317 -6.00 -0.41 -1.00
C ARG A 317 -6.21 -1.62 -0.09
N ASN A 318 -7.28 -2.38 -0.32
CA ASN A 318 -7.55 -3.61 0.42
C ASN A 318 -6.48 -4.68 0.15
N LEU A 319 -6.01 -4.80 -1.11
CA LEU A 319 -4.92 -5.70 -1.47
C LEU A 319 -3.61 -5.30 -0.77
N ALA A 320 -3.29 -4.00 -0.69
CA ALA A 320 -2.12 -3.51 0.04
C ALA A 320 -2.16 -3.90 1.52
N LYS A 321 -3.33 -3.79 2.17
CA LYS A 321 -3.54 -4.19 3.57
C LYS A 321 -3.50 -5.70 3.75
N GLU A 322 -4.18 -6.46 2.87
CA GLU A 322 -4.19 -7.94 2.90
C GLU A 322 -2.79 -8.52 2.88
N LEU A 323 -1.94 -7.99 1.99
CA LEU A 323 -0.56 -8.46 1.83
C LEU A 323 0.45 -7.75 2.74
N ASN A 324 0.04 -6.67 3.41
CA ASN A 324 0.90 -5.78 4.22
C ASN A 324 2.14 -5.30 3.45
N ILE A 325 1.93 -4.76 2.25
CA ILE A 325 2.97 -4.28 1.33
C ILE A 325 2.82 -2.79 1.04
N LEU A 326 3.91 -2.19 0.53
CA LEU A 326 3.89 -0.86 -0.06
C LEU A 326 3.17 -0.93 -1.41
N MET A 327 2.13 -0.13 -1.61
CA MET A 327 1.39 -0.06 -2.88
C MET A 327 1.53 1.32 -3.47
N ILE A 328 2.05 1.40 -4.70
CA ILE A 328 2.07 2.64 -5.47
C ILE A 328 1.35 2.43 -6.80
N THR A 329 0.56 3.41 -7.16
CA THR A 329 -0.03 3.53 -8.50
C THR A 329 0.01 4.96 -9.00
N ALA A 330 -0.29 5.15 -10.26
CA ALA A 330 -0.41 6.47 -10.86
C ALA A 330 -1.86 6.75 -11.29
N SER A 331 -2.20 8.02 -11.41
CA SER A 331 -3.46 8.49 -11.98
C SER A 331 -3.24 9.73 -12.83
N GLN A 332 -4.04 9.86 -13.88
CA GLN A 332 -3.97 11.00 -14.77
C GLN A 332 -4.73 12.21 -14.21
N LEU A 333 -4.15 13.39 -14.36
CA LEU A 333 -4.82 14.66 -14.09
C LEU A 333 -5.67 15.12 -15.28
N ASN A 334 -6.72 15.88 -15.02
CA ASN A 334 -7.51 16.55 -16.05
C ASN A 334 -6.66 17.53 -16.86
N ARG A 335 -7.05 17.76 -18.12
CA ARG A 335 -6.28 18.63 -19.03
C ARG A 335 -6.14 20.06 -18.51
N GLY A 336 -7.15 20.61 -17.81
CA GLY A 336 -7.09 21.93 -17.20
C GLY A 336 -6.07 22.08 -16.09
N ALA A 337 -5.67 20.98 -15.44
CA ALA A 337 -4.68 20.99 -14.36
C ALA A 337 -3.22 21.11 -14.83
N VAL A 338 -2.95 20.87 -16.12
CA VAL A 338 -1.56 20.78 -16.63
C VAL A 338 -0.83 22.12 -16.65
N GLU A 339 -1.58 23.22 -16.68
CA GLU A 339 -1.03 24.59 -16.76
C GLU A 339 -1.11 25.35 -15.44
N GLU A 340 -1.69 24.77 -14.39
CA GLU A 340 -1.86 25.43 -13.12
C GLU A 340 -0.62 25.32 -12.22
N ILE A 341 -0.37 26.38 -11.44
CA ILE A 341 0.79 26.48 -10.53
C ILE A 341 0.55 25.68 -9.26
N GLU A 342 -0.70 25.41 -8.93
CA GLU A 342 -1.11 24.63 -7.75
C GLU A 342 -2.20 23.62 -8.12
N PHE A 343 -2.04 22.39 -7.66
CA PHE A 343 -3.08 21.38 -7.82
C PHE A 343 -4.01 21.39 -6.62
N ASP A 344 -5.30 21.39 -6.91
CA ASP A 344 -6.31 21.02 -5.92
C ASP A 344 -6.95 19.68 -6.28
N HIS A 345 -7.85 19.22 -5.43
CA HIS A 345 -8.50 17.92 -5.58
C HIS A 345 -9.39 17.81 -6.83
N SER A 346 -9.81 18.94 -7.44
CA SER A 346 -10.66 18.96 -8.64
C SER A 346 -9.90 18.58 -9.91
N HIS A 347 -8.57 18.65 -9.87
CA HIS A 347 -7.69 18.44 -11.02
C HIS A 347 -7.42 16.97 -11.36
N ILE A 348 -7.78 16.03 -10.49
CA ILE A 348 -7.57 14.60 -10.75
C ILE A 348 -8.68 14.03 -11.65
N ALA A 349 -8.30 13.43 -12.77
CA ALA A 349 -9.23 12.74 -13.67
C ALA A 349 -9.93 11.59 -12.92
N GLY A 350 -11.27 11.49 -13.03
CA GLY A 350 -12.06 10.58 -12.20
C GLY A 350 -12.34 11.09 -10.79
N GLY A 351 -11.87 12.29 -10.45
CA GLY A 351 -12.34 13.12 -9.36
C GLY A 351 -11.91 12.71 -7.95
N LEU A 352 -12.64 13.24 -6.99
CA LEU A 352 -12.46 13.08 -5.54
C LEU A 352 -12.45 11.62 -5.06
N SER A 353 -13.01 10.67 -5.82
CA SER A 353 -13.12 9.27 -5.39
C SER A 353 -11.76 8.59 -5.16
N LYS A 354 -10.81 8.78 -6.06
CA LYS A 354 -9.44 8.25 -5.94
C LYS A 354 -8.71 8.88 -4.75
N ILE A 355 -8.83 10.21 -4.62
CA ILE A 355 -8.24 10.96 -3.51
C ILE A 355 -8.81 10.49 -2.18
N ASN A 356 -10.13 10.32 -2.10
CA ASN A 356 -10.78 9.91 -0.85
C ASN A 356 -10.32 8.53 -0.38
N THR A 357 -10.07 7.61 -1.30
CA THR A 357 -9.65 6.25 -1.00
C THR A 357 -8.16 6.15 -0.67
N ALA A 358 -7.30 6.85 -1.40
CA ALA A 358 -5.85 6.80 -1.19
C ALA A 358 -5.44 7.30 0.20
N ASP A 359 -4.37 6.74 0.73
CA ASP A 359 -3.75 7.20 1.98
C ASP A 359 -2.85 8.40 1.73
N ASN A 360 -2.05 8.38 0.65
CA ASN A 360 -1.24 9.51 0.20
C ASN A 360 -1.48 9.80 -1.28
N VAL A 361 -1.49 11.08 -1.65
CA VAL A 361 -1.59 11.55 -3.04
C VAL A 361 -0.54 12.63 -3.29
N PHE A 362 0.28 12.39 -4.30
CA PHE A 362 1.38 13.26 -4.73
C PHE A 362 1.09 13.80 -6.11
N GLY A 363 0.98 15.11 -6.25
CA GLY A 363 0.90 15.77 -7.55
C GLY A 363 2.29 15.97 -8.15
N ILE A 364 2.48 15.57 -9.41
CA ILE A 364 3.71 15.77 -10.16
C ILE A 364 3.59 17.04 -10.98
N PHE A 365 4.35 18.04 -10.60
CA PHE A 365 4.48 19.29 -11.35
C PHE A 365 5.67 19.21 -12.30
N THR A 366 5.42 19.43 -13.57
CA THR A 366 6.49 19.42 -14.55
C THR A 366 6.10 20.32 -15.73
N SER A 367 6.46 21.58 -15.66
CA SER A 367 6.37 22.43 -16.85
C SER A 367 7.47 22.02 -17.86
N ARG A 368 7.29 22.40 -19.12
CA ARG A 368 8.32 22.17 -20.14
C ARG A 368 9.66 22.79 -19.75
N ALA A 369 9.61 24.03 -19.23
CA ALA A 369 10.81 24.75 -18.77
C ALA A 369 11.50 24.06 -17.57
N MET A 370 10.72 23.45 -16.66
CA MET A 370 11.28 22.68 -15.55
C MET A 370 12.00 21.42 -16.05
N ARG A 371 11.40 20.68 -16.98
CA ARG A 371 12.03 19.49 -17.59
C ARG A 371 13.34 19.83 -18.31
N GLU A 372 13.33 20.86 -19.12
CA GLU A 372 14.53 21.33 -19.84
C GLU A 372 15.66 21.72 -18.88
N ARG A 373 15.33 22.09 -17.65
CA ARG A 373 16.28 22.40 -16.56
C ARG A 373 16.58 21.22 -15.64
N GLY A 374 16.10 20.02 -15.95
CA GLY A 374 16.30 18.84 -15.11
C GLY A 374 15.62 18.94 -13.74
N ARG A 375 14.40 19.49 -13.68
CA ARG A 375 13.67 19.67 -12.42
C ARG A 375 12.30 19.03 -12.43
N TYR A 376 11.96 18.44 -11.31
CA TYR A 376 10.62 18.00 -10.95
C TYR A 376 10.21 18.61 -9.61
N GLN A 377 8.92 18.84 -9.43
CA GLN A 377 8.35 19.23 -8.16
C GLN A 377 7.20 18.29 -7.80
N LEU A 378 7.23 17.72 -6.61
CA LEU A 378 6.13 16.97 -6.01
C LEU A 378 5.37 17.85 -5.04
N GLN A 379 4.04 17.86 -5.11
CA GLN A 379 3.18 18.46 -4.09
C GLN A 379 2.44 17.35 -3.34
N LEU A 380 2.48 17.38 -2.01
CA LEU A 380 1.68 16.49 -1.18
C LEU A 380 0.24 16.99 -1.16
N MET A 381 -0.63 16.42 -1.99
CA MET A 381 -2.04 16.81 -2.07
C MET A 381 -2.87 16.23 -0.94
N LYS A 382 -2.50 15.02 -0.49
CA LYS A 382 -3.14 14.31 0.62
C LYS A 382 -2.12 13.44 1.32
N THR A 383 -2.21 13.39 2.65
CA THR A 383 -1.56 12.38 3.48
C THR A 383 -2.42 12.13 4.72
N ARG A 384 -2.49 10.87 5.16
CA ARG A 384 -3.17 10.46 6.40
C ARG A 384 -2.20 10.26 7.55
N SER A 385 -0.94 10.02 7.23
CA SER A 385 0.11 9.65 8.18
C SER A 385 1.04 10.80 8.56
N SER A 386 0.93 11.96 7.90
CA SER A 386 1.78 13.13 8.18
C SER A 386 1.01 14.45 8.09
N SER A 387 1.63 15.54 8.50
CA SER A 387 1.08 16.92 8.43
C SER A 387 1.53 17.67 7.17
N GLY A 388 2.10 16.97 6.17
CA GLY A 388 2.75 17.59 5.02
C GLY A 388 1.83 18.04 3.88
N VAL A 389 0.49 18.07 4.06
CA VAL A 389 -0.45 18.49 3.01
C VAL A 389 -0.14 19.90 2.53
N GLY A 390 -0.10 20.09 1.20
CA GLY A 390 0.23 21.36 0.55
C GLY A 390 1.73 21.61 0.37
N MET A 391 2.59 20.86 1.06
CA MET A 391 4.04 21.01 0.92
C MET A 391 4.53 20.57 -0.45
N LYS A 392 5.53 21.28 -0.96
CA LYS A 392 6.20 20.97 -2.22
C LYS A 392 7.63 20.46 -1.95
N VAL A 393 8.06 19.51 -2.74
CA VAL A 393 9.40 18.91 -2.72
C VAL A 393 10.00 19.04 -4.10
N ASP A 394 11.14 19.69 -4.22
CA ASP A 394 11.87 19.80 -5.47
C ASP A 394 12.85 18.64 -5.62
N LEU A 395 12.87 18.04 -6.80
CA LEU A 395 13.75 16.94 -7.16
C LEU A 395 14.52 17.29 -8.44
N GLU A 396 15.70 16.74 -8.59
CA GLU A 396 16.50 16.84 -9.79
C GLU A 396 16.25 15.65 -10.71
N TYR A 397 16.23 15.89 -12.00
CA TYR A 397 15.96 14.90 -13.02
C TYR A 397 17.03 14.96 -14.10
N ASP A 398 17.73 13.85 -14.27
CA ASP A 398 18.65 13.67 -15.37
C ASP A 398 17.89 13.17 -16.60
N LEU A 399 17.85 14.01 -17.64
CA LEU A 399 17.13 13.73 -18.90
C LEU A 399 17.73 12.55 -19.69
N GLU A 400 19.03 12.28 -19.53
CA GLU A 400 19.69 11.24 -20.29
C GLU A 400 19.52 9.87 -19.64
N THR A 401 19.77 9.79 -18.35
CA THR A 401 19.68 8.53 -17.58
C THR A 401 18.32 8.28 -16.98
N LEU A 402 17.39 9.23 -17.08
CA LEU A 402 16.05 9.18 -16.49
C LEU A 402 16.04 9.09 -14.95
N ARG A 403 17.17 9.37 -14.31
CA ARG A 403 17.31 9.28 -12.86
C ARG A 403 16.72 10.51 -12.18
N ILE A 404 15.94 10.28 -11.13
CA ILE A 404 15.38 11.33 -10.25
C ILE A 404 16.11 11.24 -8.92
N THR A 405 16.72 12.35 -8.49
CA THR A 405 17.51 12.46 -7.27
C THR A 405 16.99 13.59 -6.38
N ASP A 406 17.30 13.49 -5.09
CA ASP A 406 16.97 14.53 -4.12
C ASP A 406 18.25 15.34 -3.81
N PRO A 407 18.28 16.63 -4.14
CA PRO A 407 19.44 17.49 -3.90
C PRO A 407 19.61 17.91 -2.44
N GLY A 408 18.65 17.57 -1.56
CA GLY A 408 18.66 17.94 -0.15
C GLY A 408 18.06 19.33 0.16
N GLU A 409 17.73 19.58 1.44
CA GLU A 409 17.04 20.80 1.88
C GLU A 409 17.85 22.07 1.71
N GLU A 410 19.16 22.05 1.99
CA GLU A 410 20.03 23.22 1.88
C GLU A 410 20.03 23.80 0.44
N ALA A 411 19.94 22.92 -0.54
CA ALA A 411 19.80 23.32 -1.93
C ALA A 411 18.38 23.78 -2.26
N GLN A 412 17.35 23.39 -1.48
CA GLN A 412 15.95 23.81 -1.67
C GLN A 412 15.70 25.22 -1.14
N GLU A 413 16.31 25.59 -0.03
CA GLU A 413 16.14 26.90 0.60
C GLU A 413 16.89 28.02 -0.15
N SER A 414 18.01 27.69 -0.81
CA SER A 414 18.86 28.70 -1.44
C SER A 414 18.28 29.34 -2.71
N GLY A 415 17.21 28.82 -3.29
CA GLY A 415 16.64 29.33 -4.55
C GLY A 415 17.56 29.34 -5.77
N LEU A 416 18.83 28.99 -5.56
CA LEU A 416 19.95 29.03 -6.51
C LEU A 416 20.10 27.70 -7.20
N ARG A 417 19.12 27.27 -8.01
CA ARG A 417 19.18 26.00 -8.71
C ARG A 417 19.14 26.16 -10.20
N GLY A 418 20.29 26.05 -10.78
CA GLY A 418 20.52 25.84 -12.20
C GLY A 418 21.93 25.26 -12.37
N VAL A 419 22.14 24.51 -13.41
CA VAL A 419 23.40 23.88 -13.79
C VAL A 419 24.65 24.83 -13.78
N GLY A 420 24.40 26.14 -13.61
CA GLY A 420 25.44 27.15 -13.42
C GLY A 420 25.88 27.40 -11.97
N ALA A 421 25.09 26.98 -10.94
CA ALA A 421 25.39 27.35 -9.55
C ALA A 421 26.53 26.52 -8.95
N THR A 422 26.64 25.26 -9.31
CA THR A 422 27.76 24.39 -8.88
C THR A 422 29.12 24.87 -9.42
N ASN A 423 29.14 25.44 -10.64
CA ASN A 423 30.37 26.01 -11.20
C ASN A 423 30.75 27.37 -10.59
N ILE A 424 29.77 28.16 -10.13
CA ILE A 424 30.04 29.46 -9.51
C ILE A 424 30.52 29.29 -8.06
N LEU A 425 29.93 28.37 -7.30
CA LEU A 425 30.35 28.08 -5.91
C LEU A 425 31.73 27.42 -5.84
N SER A 426 32.11 26.60 -6.81
CA SER A 426 33.47 26.05 -6.89
C SER A 426 34.52 27.09 -7.25
N GLN A 427 34.14 28.16 -7.98
CA GLN A 427 35.02 29.27 -8.28
C GLN A 427 35.16 30.30 -7.14
N ILE A 428 34.18 30.36 -6.23
CA ILE A 428 34.22 31.25 -5.05
C ILE A 428 35.03 30.63 -3.89
N LYS A 429 35.20 29.30 -3.85
CA LYS A 429 35.94 28.59 -2.78
C LYS A 429 37.48 28.67 -2.87
N THR A 430 38.03 29.30 -3.86
CA THR A 430 39.48 29.47 -4.00
C THR A 430 39.93 30.90 -3.67
N GLY A 431 40.05 31.22 -2.37
CA GLY A 431 40.60 32.56 -2.03
C GLY A 431 40.61 32.97 -0.58
N THR A 432 40.33 32.08 0.37
CA THR A 432 40.52 32.41 1.78
C THR A 432 41.80 31.79 2.31
N THR A 433 42.86 32.57 2.39
CA THR A 433 44.06 32.20 3.16
C THR A 433 43.85 32.62 4.61
N VAL A 434 43.83 31.66 5.50
CA VAL A 434 43.83 31.86 6.94
C VAL A 434 45.29 32.03 7.38
N ASN A 435 45.62 33.11 8.04
CA ASN A 435 46.92 33.33 8.64
C ASN A 435 47.07 32.39 9.85
N LYS A 436 48.04 31.50 9.83
CA LYS A 436 48.22 30.42 10.81
C LYS A 436 48.65 30.87 12.20
N ASP A 437 49.05 32.15 12.37
CA ASP A 437 49.64 32.61 13.66
C ASP A 437 48.70 33.48 14.53
N THR A 438 47.57 33.96 14.03
CA THR A 438 46.70 34.85 14.84
C THR A 438 45.22 34.47 14.83
N GLY A 439 44.78 33.54 14.00
CA GLY A 439 43.39 33.11 13.98
C GLY A 439 42.38 34.14 13.47
N ASP A 440 42.82 35.31 13.03
CA ASP A 440 41.92 36.37 12.53
C ASP A 440 41.79 36.37 11.00
N ILE A 441 40.57 36.64 10.53
CA ILE A 441 40.23 36.78 9.13
C ILE A 441 40.54 38.19 8.67
N ASP A 442 41.57 38.38 7.89
CA ASP A 442 41.92 39.67 7.31
C ASP A 442 40.94 40.03 6.16
N SER A 443 39.98 40.89 6.47
CA SER A 443 38.91 41.33 5.57
C SER A 443 39.37 42.36 4.51
N THR A 444 40.65 42.72 4.47
CA THR A 444 41.17 43.82 3.62
C THR A 444 41.79 43.38 2.30
N LYS A 445 41.87 42.07 1.99
CA LYS A 445 42.38 41.57 0.69
C LYS A 445 41.38 40.62 0.03
N ILE A 446 40.20 41.11 -0.29
CA ILE A 446 39.36 40.47 -1.30
C ILE A 446 39.82 41.05 -2.66
N ASN A 447 40.74 40.41 -3.32
CA ASN A 447 40.98 40.67 -4.74
C ASN A 447 39.83 40.08 -5.56
N ALA A 448 38.69 40.78 -5.55
CA ALA A 448 37.60 40.53 -6.47
C ALA A 448 37.97 41.12 -7.83
N THR A 449 38.66 40.37 -8.66
CA THR A 449 38.66 40.58 -10.11
C THR A 449 37.34 40.02 -10.69
N VAL A 450 36.22 40.43 -10.16
CA VAL A 450 34.96 40.34 -10.85
C VAL A 450 34.72 41.71 -11.45
N ASP A 451 34.82 41.75 -12.77
CA ASP A 451 34.52 42.97 -13.56
C ASP A 451 33.11 43.44 -13.18
N SER A 452 33.06 44.54 -12.40
CA SER A 452 31.83 45.13 -11.89
C SER A 452 30.85 45.58 -12.98
N SER A 453 31.37 45.70 -14.21
CA SER A 453 30.58 46.02 -15.41
C SER A 453 29.75 44.81 -15.87
N LYS A 454 30.23 43.56 -15.71
CA LYS A 454 29.47 42.35 -16.02
C LYS A 454 28.35 42.08 -15.02
N LEU A 455 28.58 42.37 -13.74
CA LEU A 455 27.55 42.25 -12.70
C LEU A 455 26.44 43.27 -12.86
N LYS A 456 26.79 44.54 -13.22
CA LYS A 456 25.81 45.57 -13.53
C LYS A 456 24.94 45.26 -14.75
N ASN A 457 25.53 44.66 -15.78
CA ASN A 457 24.79 44.29 -16.99
C ASN A 457 23.87 43.05 -16.74
N MET A 458 24.28 42.11 -15.89
CA MET A 458 23.40 41.03 -15.50
C MET A 458 22.20 41.51 -14.60
N LEU A 459 22.45 42.41 -13.67
CA LEU A 459 21.41 43.02 -12.85
C LEU A 459 20.43 43.92 -13.64
N ALA A 460 20.94 44.60 -14.69
CA ALA A 460 20.11 45.41 -15.60
C ALA A 460 19.23 44.52 -16.51
N GLY A 461 19.66 43.32 -16.83
CA GLY A 461 18.88 42.32 -17.58
C GLY A 461 17.73 41.69 -16.78
N LEU A 462 17.87 41.60 -15.46
CA LEU A 462 16.83 41.08 -14.57
C LEU A 462 15.71 42.07 -14.28
N LYS A 463 15.94 43.39 -14.43
CA LYS A 463 14.94 44.47 -14.25
C LYS A 463 14.04 44.73 -15.47
N LYS A 464 14.24 44.00 -16.58
CA LYS A 464 13.42 44.15 -17.81
C LYS A 464 12.42 42.98 -18.03
N VAL A 465 12.20 42.17 -17.02
CA VAL A 465 11.19 41.12 -17.05
C VAL A 465 10.29 41.32 -15.81
N GLU A 466 9.62 42.41 -15.75
CA GLU A 466 8.35 42.68 -15.09
C GLU A 466 7.31 43.02 -16.14
#